data_7eba73e9aeedbcf541670f1473bf62e7
#
_entry.id   7eba73e9aeedbcf541670f1473bf62e7
#
_cell.length_a   1.000
_cell.length_b   1.000
_cell.length_c   1.000
_cell.angle_alpha   90.00
_cell.angle_beta   90.00
_cell.angle_gamma   90.00
#
_symmetry.space_group_name_H-M   'P 1'
#
loop_
_entity.id
_entity.type
_entity.pdbx_description
1 polymer ?
#
loop_
_entity_poly.entity_id
_entity_poly.type
_entity_poly.pdbx_seq_one_letter_code
_entity_poly.pdbx_strand_id
1 'polypeptide(L)'
;MEFVSPICTYGDIPVIQQLVRDLRAAGGVCNSSTGIHIHINAEPYNAQKLRNLVNIVASKEDMIYDALQVGMSRAHYCKKVDRSFLQKLNAEKPRTMDEIKDIWYNGRDGSNYHYHDSRYHLLNLHSVFSKGTVEFRAFNSTLHAGVIRSYLVFCLAISNQALSQKSAQWKPTHSPNQKYTFRTWLLRLGLIGEEFKNCRKHLLSHLEGNIAWLHPEDAIAQRERLKQERIAARSQQREQQAPCEPAVVAVCDVQEEVRETPHENLQGVVSDCEEFDESEEMSMTM
;
A
#
# COMPACT_ATOMS: atom_id res chain seq x y z
N MET A 1 -23.06 -15.34 -7.54
CA MET A 1 -22.18 -16.44 -8.03
C MET A 1 -20.87 -16.34 -7.26
N GLU A 2 -20.34 -17.42 -6.73
CA GLU A 2 -19.02 -17.50 -6.09
C GLU A 2 -18.07 -18.23 -7.05
N PHE A 3 -16.89 -17.65 -7.25
CA PHE A 3 -15.82 -18.30 -8.01
C PHE A 3 -14.79 -18.85 -7.02
N VAL A 4 -14.55 -20.14 -7.07
CA VAL A 4 -13.58 -20.84 -6.20
C VAL A 4 -12.48 -21.43 -7.07
N SER A 5 -11.22 -21.06 -6.81
CA SER A 5 -10.06 -21.64 -7.50
C SER A 5 -9.77 -23.06 -6.98
N PRO A 6 -9.14 -23.91 -7.78
CA PRO A 6 -8.46 -25.09 -7.25
C PRO A 6 -7.33 -24.68 -6.32
N ILE A 7 -6.67 -25.64 -5.67
CA ILE A 7 -5.44 -25.40 -4.91
C ILE A 7 -4.37 -24.90 -5.88
N CYS A 8 -3.81 -23.74 -5.55
CA CYS A 8 -2.83 -23.02 -6.39
C CYS A 8 -1.50 -22.89 -5.65
N THR A 9 -0.42 -22.75 -6.42
CA THR A 9 0.92 -22.39 -5.98
C THR A 9 1.22 -20.93 -6.30
N TYR A 10 2.35 -20.39 -5.84
CA TYR A 10 2.80 -19.06 -6.21
C TYR A 10 2.96 -18.88 -7.73
N GLY A 11 3.40 -19.95 -8.43
CA GLY A 11 3.56 -19.94 -9.88
C GLY A 11 2.25 -19.82 -10.67
N ASP A 12 1.09 -20.07 -10.04
CA ASP A 12 -0.22 -19.99 -10.68
C ASP A 12 -0.83 -18.57 -10.63
N ILE A 13 -0.18 -17.62 -9.96
CA ILE A 13 -0.67 -16.24 -9.87
C ILE A 13 -0.93 -15.61 -11.26
N PRO A 14 -0.08 -15.77 -12.28
CA PRO A 14 -0.36 -15.26 -13.64
C PRO A 14 -1.65 -15.83 -14.25
N VAL A 15 -1.94 -17.12 -14.00
CA VAL A 15 -3.18 -17.78 -14.45
C VAL A 15 -4.40 -17.16 -13.76
N ILE A 16 -4.33 -16.94 -12.44
CA ILE A 16 -5.39 -16.25 -11.69
C ILE A 16 -5.60 -14.83 -12.23
N GLN A 17 -4.53 -14.12 -12.54
CA GLN A 17 -4.62 -12.78 -13.11
C GLN A 17 -5.28 -12.78 -14.49
N GLN A 18 -4.98 -13.78 -15.33
CA GLN A 18 -5.61 -13.90 -16.65
C GLN A 18 -7.09 -14.18 -16.49
N LEU A 19 -7.48 -15.11 -15.65
CA LEU A 19 -8.88 -15.42 -15.35
C LEU A 19 -9.67 -14.17 -14.91
N VAL A 20 -9.05 -13.33 -14.06
CA VAL A 20 -9.67 -12.07 -13.60
C VAL A 20 -9.89 -11.10 -14.77
N ARG A 21 -8.94 -11.03 -15.70
CA ARG A 21 -9.08 -10.21 -16.93
C ARG A 21 -10.22 -10.74 -17.80
N ASP A 22 -10.32 -12.06 -17.97
CA ASP A 22 -11.34 -12.71 -18.76
C ASP A 22 -12.73 -12.49 -18.15
N LEU A 23 -12.86 -12.61 -16.82
CA LEU A 23 -14.09 -12.29 -16.10
C LEU A 23 -14.53 -10.84 -16.31
N ARG A 24 -13.56 -9.90 -16.27
CA ARG A 24 -13.84 -8.49 -16.55
C ARG A 24 -14.27 -8.27 -18.00
N ALA A 25 -13.57 -8.89 -18.94
CA ALA A 25 -13.89 -8.80 -20.38
C ALA A 25 -15.27 -9.40 -20.69
N ALA A 26 -15.69 -10.43 -19.96
CA ALA A 26 -17.02 -11.04 -20.05
C ALA A 26 -18.14 -10.21 -19.38
N GLY A 27 -17.84 -8.99 -18.91
CA GLY A 27 -18.83 -8.10 -18.29
C GLY A 27 -19.07 -8.35 -16.80
N GLY A 28 -18.16 -9.06 -16.12
CA GLY A 28 -18.24 -9.23 -14.67
C GLY A 28 -18.21 -7.89 -13.93
N VAL A 29 -18.98 -7.79 -12.84
CA VAL A 29 -19.04 -6.59 -11.98
C VAL A 29 -18.82 -6.96 -10.53
N CYS A 30 -18.21 -6.03 -9.79
CA CYS A 30 -18.03 -6.12 -8.35
C CYS A 30 -18.95 -5.14 -7.63
N ASN A 31 -19.41 -5.50 -6.44
CA ASN A 31 -20.20 -4.63 -5.59
C ASN A 31 -19.77 -4.75 -4.10
N SER A 32 -20.36 -3.92 -3.26
CA SER A 32 -20.03 -3.87 -1.83
C SER A 32 -20.43 -5.12 -1.02
N SER A 33 -21.30 -5.98 -1.58
CA SER A 33 -21.73 -7.22 -0.91
C SER A 33 -20.77 -8.40 -1.16
N THR A 34 -19.84 -8.25 -2.12
CA THR A 34 -18.88 -9.30 -2.48
C THR A 34 -17.50 -9.03 -1.89
N GLY A 35 -16.73 -10.10 -1.70
CA GLY A 35 -15.36 -10.02 -1.16
C GLY A 35 -14.48 -11.13 -1.69
N ILE A 36 -13.20 -10.99 -1.47
CA ILE A 36 -12.21 -12.00 -1.81
C ILE A 36 -11.73 -12.63 -0.52
N HIS A 37 -11.75 -13.95 -0.46
CA HIS A 37 -11.21 -14.77 0.62
C HIS A 37 -9.99 -15.50 0.11
N ILE A 38 -8.90 -15.48 0.88
CA ILE A 38 -7.66 -16.15 0.53
C ILE A 38 -7.36 -17.18 1.61
N HIS A 39 -7.32 -18.43 1.19
CA HIS A 39 -6.99 -19.58 2.04
C HIS A 39 -5.53 -19.98 1.81
N ILE A 40 -4.77 -20.14 2.90
CA ILE A 40 -3.39 -20.64 2.88
C ILE A 40 -3.34 -21.93 3.68
N ASN A 41 -2.63 -22.95 3.19
CA ASN A 41 -2.45 -24.22 3.87
C ASN A 41 -1.96 -23.99 5.32
N ALA A 42 -2.65 -24.58 6.28
CA ALA A 42 -2.31 -24.46 7.70
C ALA A 42 -1.36 -25.56 8.20
N GLU A 43 -1.09 -26.58 7.41
CA GLU A 43 -0.21 -27.70 7.79
C GLU A 43 1.18 -27.28 8.30
N PRO A 44 1.86 -26.24 7.72
CA PRO A 44 3.16 -25.80 8.21
C PRO A 44 3.12 -25.10 9.58
N TYR A 45 1.93 -24.79 10.11
CA TYR A 45 1.79 -24.05 11.36
C TYR A 45 1.73 -25.01 12.56
N ASN A 46 2.60 -24.77 13.53
CA ASN A 46 2.39 -25.24 14.90
C ASN A 46 1.78 -24.12 15.75
N ALA A 47 1.46 -24.39 16.99
CA ALA A 47 0.84 -23.42 17.91
C ALA A 47 1.63 -22.09 18.01
N GLN A 48 2.96 -22.14 18.10
CA GLN A 48 3.81 -20.95 18.14
C GLN A 48 3.70 -20.12 16.86
N LYS A 49 3.75 -20.76 15.70
CA LYS A 49 3.69 -20.11 14.39
C LYS A 49 2.31 -19.51 14.14
N LEU A 50 1.25 -20.22 14.52
CA LEU A 50 -0.11 -19.70 14.43
C LEU A 50 -0.32 -18.50 15.37
N ARG A 51 0.20 -18.55 16.60
CA ARG A 51 0.22 -17.38 17.49
C ARG A 51 1.00 -16.21 16.90
N ASN A 52 2.15 -16.46 16.26
CA ASN A 52 2.91 -15.41 15.58
C ASN A 52 2.06 -14.76 14.47
N LEU A 53 1.35 -15.54 13.67
CA LEU A 53 0.47 -15.04 12.62
C LEU A 53 -0.61 -14.10 13.19
N VAL A 54 -1.30 -14.57 14.22
CA VAL A 54 -2.33 -13.77 14.92
C VAL A 54 -1.73 -12.46 15.43
N ASN A 55 -0.58 -12.53 16.08
CA ASN A 55 0.10 -11.35 16.65
C ASN A 55 0.56 -10.36 15.58
N ILE A 56 1.11 -10.84 14.46
CA ILE A 56 1.52 -9.99 13.32
C ILE A 56 0.30 -9.23 12.79
N VAL A 57 -0.79 -9.94 12.50
CA VAL A 57 -2.01 -9.34 11.97
C VAL A 57 -2.60 -8.36 12.98
N ALA A 58 -2.81 -8.78 14.23
CA ALA A 58 -3.38 -7.94 15.29
C ALA A 58 -2.58 -6.64 15.51
N SER A 59 -1.24 -6.72 15.46
CA SER A 59 -0.39 -5.53 15.66
C SER A 59 -0.48 -4.50 14.54
N LYS A 60 -0.98 -4.86 13.35
CA LYS A 60 -1.08 -4.04 12.15
C LYS A 60 -2.53 -3.86 11.67
N GLU A 61 -3.48 -4.39 12.41
CA GLU A 61 -4.87 -4.55 11.97
C GLU A 61 -5.52 -3.22 11.57
N ASP A 62 -5.30 -2.15 12.34
CA ASP A 62 -5.81 -0.82 12.01
C ASP A 62 -5.27 -0.33 10.66
N MET A 63 -3.96 -0.42 10.44
CA MET A 63 -3.35 -0.03 9.16
C MET A 63 -3.79 -0.94 7.99
N ILE A 64 -4.03 -2.24 8.24
CA ILE A 64 -4.56 -3.16 7.22
C ILE A 64 -5.98 -2.73 6.83
N TYR A 65 -6.83 -2.38 7.80
CA TYR A 65 -8.18 -1.91 7.54
C TYR A 65 -8.18 -0.65 6.68
N ASP A 66 -7.35 0.33 7.04
CA ASP A 66 -7.23 1.59 6.29
C ASP A 66 -6.66 1.35 4.89
N ALA A 67 -5.60 0.53 4.76
CA ALA A 67 -4.97 0.20 3.47
C ALA A 67 -5.91 -0.55 2.51
N LEU A 68 -6.76 -1.44 3.03
CA LEU A 68 -7.72 -2.23 2.26
C LEU A 68 -9.09 -1.56 2.15
N GLN A 69 -9.30 -0.42 2.82
CA GLN A 69 -10.59 0.27 2.89
C GLN A 69 -11.74 -0.68 3.26
N VAL A 70 -11.58 -1.44 4.35
CA VAL A 70 -12.64 -2.33 4.81
C VAL A 70 -13.82 -1.50 5.27
N GLY A 71 -14.82 -1.35 4.39
CA GLY A 71 -15.98 -0.52 4.63
C GLY A 71 -16.89 -1.05 5.74
N MET A 72 -17.74 -0.18 6.29
CA MET A 72 -18.68 -0.53 7.38
C MET A 72 -19.61 -1.69 7.01
N SER A 73 -20.03 -1.80 5.75
CA SER A 73 -20.86 -2.90 5.24
C SER A 73 -20.18 -4.27 5.38
N ARG A 74 -18.86 -4.31 5.33
CA ARG A 74 -18.07 -5.54 5.45
C ARG A 74 -17.47 -5.76 6.82
N ALA A 75 -17.35 -4.72 7.64
CA ALA A 75 -16.77 -4.81 8.99
C ALA A 75 -17.44 -5.90 9.86
N HIS A 76 -18.73 -6.16 9.66
CA HIS A 76 -19.43 -7.25 10.34
C HIS A 76 -18.89 -8.64 9.99
N TYR A 77 -18.48 -8.85 8.72
CA TYR A 77 -17.97 -10.13 8.21
C TYR A 77 -16.45 -10.26 8.31
N CYS A 78 -15.76 -9.20 8.68
CA CYS A 78 -14.30 -9.12 8.75
C CYS A 78 -13.87 -8.45 10.05
N LYS A 79 -14.48 -8.78 11.18
CA LYS A 79 -14.19 -8.16 12.48
C LYS A 79 -12.69 -8.18 12.78
N LYS A 80 -12.22 -7.19 13.51
CA LYS A 80 -10.89 -7.21 14.12
C LYS A 80 -10.80 -8.36 15.11
N VAL A 81 -9.58 -8.78 15.41
CA VAL A 81 -9.34 -9.84 16.38
C VAL A 81 -9.96 -9.47 17.74
N ASP A 82 -10.61 -10.43 18.38
CA ASP A 82 -11.14 -10.24 19.73
C ASP A 82 -9.99 -10.01 20.72
N ARG A 83 -10.09 -8.94 21.51
CA ARG A 83 -9.04 -8.56 22.45
C ARG A 83 -8.89 -9.55 23.59
N SER A 84 -9.98 -10.18 24.06
CA SER A 84 -9.95 -11.18 25.11
C SER A 84 -9.24 -12.45 24.63
N PHE A 85 -9.55 -12.89 23.41
CA PHE A 85 -8.85 -13.99 22.75
C PHE A 85 -7.34 -13.67 22.62
N LEU A 86 -6.98 -12.49 22.12
CA LEU A 86 -5.59 -12.09 21.90
C LEU A 86 -4.79 -12.03 23.21
N GLN A 87 -5.39 -11.50 24.27
CA GLN A 87 -4.79 -11.45 25.62
C GLN A 87 -4.56 -12.87 26.16
N LYS A 88 -5.57 -13.74 26.10
CA LYS A 88 -5.51 -15.12 26.57
C LYS A 88 -4.45 -15.92 25.80
N LEU A 89 -4.45 -15.82 24.47
CA LEU A 89 -3.46 -16.45 23.59
C LEU A 89 -2.01 -16.09 23.96
N ASN A 90 -1.77 -14.83 24.33
CA ASN A 90 -0.43 -14.34 24.66
C ASN A 90 -0.05 -14.55 26.14
N ALA A 91 -1.02 -14.66 27.04
CA ALA A 91 -0.79 -14.99 28.44
C ALA A 91 -0.49 -16.49 28.63
N GLU A 92 -1.30 -17.36 28.04
CA GLU A 92 -1.19 -18.81 28.19
C GLU A 92 -0.09 -19.43 27.32
N LYS A 93 0.22 -18.80 26.18
CA LYS A 93 1.26 -19.25 25.21
C LYS A 93 1.09 -20.74 24.86
N PRO A 94 -0.06 -21.12 24.29
CA PRO A 94 -0.37 -22.52 23.97
C PRO A 94 0.74 -23.19 23.19
N ARG A 95 0.94 -24.49 23.45
CA ARG A 95 1.97 -25.32 22.85
C ARG A 95 1.42 -26.27 21.77
N THR A 96 0.11 -26.54 21.82
CA THR A 96 -0.58 -27.40 20.87
C THR A 96 -1.64 -26.64 20.09
N MET A 97 -2.05 -27.19 18.95
CA MET A 97 -3.15 -26.61 18.15
C MET A 97 -4.49 -26.74 18.87
N ASP A 98 -4.68 -27.81 19.64
CA ASP A 98 -5.89 -28.03 20.42
C ASP A 98 -6.05 -26.97 21.54
N GLU A 99 -4.97 -26.61 22.23
CA GLU A 99 -4.99 -25.50 23.19
C GLU A 99 -5.39 -24.17 22.52
N ILE A 100 -4.91 -23.88 21.29
CA ILE A 100 -5.35 -22.70 20.55
C ILE A 100 -6.83 -22.79 20.19
N LYS A 101 -7.28 -23.99 19.76
CA LYS A 101 -8.67 -24.26 19.45
C LYS A 101 -9.59 -24.00 20.64
N ASP A 102 -9.20 -24.48 21.83
CA ASP A 102 -9.93 -24.27 23.06
C ASP A 102 -10.03 -22.76 23.42
N ILE A 103 -8.93 -22.03 23.28
CA ILE A 103 -8.93 -20.58 23.49
C ILE A 103 -9.83 -19.88 22.45
N TRP A 104 -9.77 -20.28 21.17
CA TRP A 104 -10.54 -19.68 20.07
C TRP A 104 -12.05 -19.86 20.28
N TYR A 105 -12.48 -21.06 20.67
CA TYR A 105 -13.89 -21.38 20.89
C TYR A 105 -14.35 -21.17 22.36
N ASN A 106 -13.47 -20.63 23.21
CA ASN A 106 -13.76 -20.41 24.62
C ASN A 106 -14.24 -21.68 25.34
N GLY A 107 -13.55 -22.80 25.09
CA GLY A 107 -13.80 -24.10 25.67
C GLY A 107 -15.01 -24.89 25.13
N ARG A 108 -15.66 -24.38 24.05
CA ARG A 108 -16.79 -25.06 23.40
C ARG A 108 -16.47 -25.29 21.94
N ASP A 109 -16.00 -26.49 21.59
CA ASP A 109 -15.61 -26.81 20.21
C ASP A 109 -16.73 -26.53 19.20
N GLY A 110 -16.52 -25.51 18.38
CA GLY A 110 -17.42 -25.10 17.30
C GLY A 110 -16.92 -25.49 15.90
N SER A 111 -15.82 -26.25 15.81
CA SER A 111 -15.14 -26.52 14.52
C SER A 111 -16.03 -27.22 13.47
N ASN A 112 -16.98 -28.02 13.93
CA ASN A 112 -17.92 -28.75 13.05
C ASN A 112 -19.12 -27.87 12.61
N TYR A 113 -19.27 -26.66 13.14
CA TYR A 113 -20.39 -25.77 12.78
C TYR A 113 -19.99 -24.81 11.67
N HIS A 114 -20.41 -25.09 10.43
CA HIS A 114 -20.00 -24.36 9.24
C HIS A 114 -20.16 -22.82 9.32
N TYR A 115 -21.24 -22.34 9.93
CA TYR A 115 -21.54 -20.92 10.09
C TYR A 115 -21.24 -20.38 11.48
N HIS A 116 -20.26 -20.94 12.18
CA HIS A 116 -19.87 -20.45 13.50
C HIS A 116 -19.44 -18.98 13.43
N ASP A 117 -19.94 -18.15 14.37
CA ASP A 117 -19.73 -16.69 14.36
C ASP A 117 -18.26 -16.28 14.39
N SER A 118 -17.40 -17.12 14.98
CA SER A 118 -15.96 -16.86 15.04
C SER A 118 -15.27 -16.81 13.67
N ARG A 119 -15.94 -17.27 12.60
CA ARG A 119 -15.41 -17.17 11.22
C ARG A 119 -15.37 -15.73 10.69
N TYR A 120 -16.14 -14.82 11.27
CA TYR A 120 -16.32 -13.45 10.75
C TYR A 120 -15.24 -12.49 11.24
N HIS A 121 -13.97 -12.90 11.18
CA HIS A 121 -12.81 -12.08 11.46
C HIS A 121 -11.98 -11.85 10.19
N LEU A 122 -11.20 -10.75 10.15
CA LEU A 122 -10.21 -10.49 9.10
C LEU A 122 -9.30 -11.70 8.90
N LEU A 123 -8.76 -12.24 10.01
CA LEU A 123 -8.03 -13.49 10.06
C LEU A 123 -8.92 -14.56 10.69
N ASN A 124 -9.47 -15.44 9.88
CA ASN A 124 -10.38 -16.48 10.33
C ASN A 124 -9.61 -17.75 10.71
N LEU A 125 -9.51 -18.02 12.00
CA LEU A 125 -8.92 -19.26 12.52
C LEU A 125 -9.91 -20.44 12.59
N HIS A 126 -11.22 -20.19 12.50
CA HIS A 126 -12.19 -21.28 12.38
C HIS A 126 -11.88 -22.17 11.18
N SER A 127 -11.38 -21.58 10.09
CA SER A 127 -10.95 -22.33 8.90
C SER A 127 -9.76 -23.25 9.17
N VAL A 128 -8.89 -22.95 10.14
CA VAL A 128 -7.77 -23.81 10.53
C VAL A 128 -8.31 -25.14 11.09
N PHE A 129 -9.30 -25.05 11.97
CA PHE A 129 -9.85 -26.20 12.69
C PHE A 129 -10.91 -26.98 11.91
N SER A 130 -11.57 -26.33 10.91
CA SER A 130 -12.63 -26.95 10.11
C SER A 130 -12.19 -27.37 8.72
N LYS A 131 -11.16 -26.72 8.13
CA LYS A 131 -10.73 -26.94 6.74
C LYS A 131 -9.23 -27.15 6.58
N GLY A 132 -8.42 -26.99 7.64
CA GLY A 132 -6.97 -27.07 7.56
C GLY A 132 -6.32 -25.88 6.84
N THR A 133 -6.98 -24.72 6.80
CA THR A 133 -6.45 -23.51 6.14
C THR A 133 -6.56 -22.28 7.02
N VAL A 134 -5.60 -21.36 6.94
CA VAL A 134 -5.75 -20.00 7.45
C VAL A 134 -6.48 -19.18 6.39
N GLU A 135 -7.54 -18.48 6.76
CA GLU A 135 -8.33 -17.66 5.85
C GLU A 135 -8.19 -16.17 6.15
N PHE A 136 -7.83 -15.40 5.13
CA PHE A 136 -7.85 -13.93 5.16
C PHE A 136 -9.12 -13.43 4.45
N ARG A 137 -9.95 -12.61 5.12
CA ARG A 137 -11.28 -12.21 4.66
C ARG A 137 -11.47 -10.72 4.38
N ALA A 138 -10.46 -9.89 4.64
CA ALA A 138 -10.61 -8.44 4.63
C ALA A 138 -10.67 -7.79 3.23
N PHE A 139 -10.48 -8.55 2.16
CA PHE A 139 -10.34 -7.98 0.82
C PHE A 139 -11.69 -7.67 0.18
N ASN A 140 -11.87 -6.42 -0.26
CA ASN A 140 -12.99 -6.03 -1.10
C ASN A 140 -12.89 -6.74 -2.46
N SER A 141 -14.04 -6.99 -3.09
CA SER A 141 -14.06 -7.54 -4.44
C SER A 141 -13.46 -6.57 -5.45
N THR A 142 -12.75 -7.11 -6.42
CA THR A 142 -12.17 -6.35 -7.53
C THR A 142 -11.94 -7.25 -8.73
N LEU A 143 -12.05 -6.70 -9.94
CA LEU A 143 -11.63 -7.34 -11.19
C LEU A 143 -10.33 -6.71 -11.72
N HIS A 144 -9.56 -6.06 -10.85
CA HIS A 144 -8.23 -5.57 -11.19
C HIS A 144 -7.17 -6.62 -10.87
N ALA A 145 -6.65 -7.29 -11.90
CA ALA A 145 -5.70 -8.41 -11.78
C ALA A 145 -4.44 -8.09 -10.96
N GLY A 146 -3.94 -6.83 -11.05
CA GLY A 146 -2.78 -6.38 -10.25
C GLY A 146 -3.09 -6.24 -8.76
N VAL A 147 -4.30 -5.82 -8.41
CA VAL A 147 -4.76 -5.72 -7.02
C VAL A 147 -4.91 -7.12 -6.42
N ILE A 148 -5.50 -8.07 -7.16
CA ILE A 148 -5.63 -9.48 -6.71
C ILE A 148 -4.26 -10.10 -6.49
N ARG A 149 -3.29 -9.91 -7.41
CA ARG A 149 -1.91 -10.31 -7.16
C ARG A 149 -1.37 -9.74 -5.86
N SER A 150 -1.64 -8.46 -5.61
CA SER A 150 -1.15 -7.79 -4.40
C SER A 150 -1.72 -8.40 -3.12
N TYR A 151 -2.99 -8.80 -3.12
CA TYR A 151 -3.64 -9.47 -2.01
C TYR A 151 -3.05 -10.87 -1.76
N LEU A 152 -2.87 -11.66 -2.82
CA LEU A 152 -2.26 -13.00 -2.73
C LEU A 152 -0.83 -12.91 -2.17
N VAL A 153 0.00 -12.06 -2.76
CA VAL A 153 1.39 -11.84 -2.33
C VAL A 153 1.46 -11.34 -0.89
N PHE A 154 0.58 -10.45 -0.49
CA PHE A 154 0.51 -9.92 0.88
C PHE A 154 0.20 -11.00 1.91
N CYS A 155 -0.81 -11.84 1.66
CA CYS A 155 -1.16 -12.95 2.55
C CYS A 155 -0.02 -13.97 2.66
N LEU A 156 0.62 -14.34 1.54
CA LEU A 156 1.76 -15.25 1.52
C LEU A 156 2.96 -14.67 2.27
N ALA A 157 3.24 -13.38 2.12
CA ALA A 157 4.34 -12.72 2.81
C ALA A 157 4.13 -12.63 4.33
N ILE A 158 2.91 -12.34 4.79
CA ILE A 158 2.55 -12.39 6.22
C ILE A 158 2.70 -13.82 6.76
N SER A 159 2.20 -14.80 6.02
CA SER A 159 2.31 -16.21 6.36
C SER A 159 3.78 -16.63 6.50
N ASN A 160 4.62 -16.30 5.53
CA ASN A 160 6.05 -16.57 5.56
C ASN A 160 6.75 -15.91 6.75
N GLN A 161 6.42 -14.65 7.07
CA GLN A 161 6.95 -13.98 8.25
C GLN A 161 6.56 -14.71 9.54
N ALA A 162 5.32 -15.17 9.66
CA ALA A 162 4.85 -15.90 10.83
C ALA A 162 5.55 -17.25 11.01
N LEU A 163 5.83 -17.93 9.90
CA LEU A 163 6.52 -19.22 9.88
C LEU A 163 8.02 -19.10 10.16
N SER A 164 8.67 -18.01 9.78
CA SER A 164 10.12 -17.83 9.89
C SER A 164 10.57 -17.25 11.22
N GLN A 165 9.81 -16.33 11.81
CA GLN A 165 10.27 -15.64 13.04
C GLN A 165 9.98 -16.42 14.32
N LYS A 166 10.83 -16.20 15.34
CA LYS A 166 10.74 -16.86 16.65
C LYS A 166 9.53 -16.37 17.45
N SER A 167 9.24 -15.07 17.41
CA SER A 167 8.12 -14.46 18.14
C SER A 167 7.63 -13.22 17.41
N ALA A 168 6.37 -12.85 17.65
CA ALA A 168 5.75 -11.65 17.11
C ALA A 168 5.11 -10.82 18.21
N GLN A 169 5.24 -9.51 18.10
CA GLN A 169 4.56 -8.55 18.96
C GLN A 169 3.07 -8.46 18.58
N TRP A 170 2.20 -8.40 19.58
CA TRP A 170 0.76 -8.32 19.40
C TRP A 170 0.15 -6.94 19.71
N LYS A 171 0.92 -6.06 20.39
CA LYS A 171 0.43 -4.71 20.71
C LYS A 171 0.23 -3.90 19.43
N PRO A 172 -0.87 -3.11 19.36
CA PRO A 172 -1.13 -2.26 18.20
C PRO A 172 0.06 -1.33 17.89
N THR A 173 0.30 -1.13 16.61
CA THR A 173 1.34 -0.21 16.13
C THR A 173 0.70 1.15 15.88
N HIS A 174 1.08 2.13 16.70
CA HIS A 174 0.71 3.54 16.47
C HIS A 174 1.79 4.22 15.65
N SER A 175 1.39 5.10 14.74
CA SER A 175 2.31 5.81 13.86
C SER A 175 1.76 7.20 13.51
N PRO A 176 2.60 8.25 13.53
CA PRO A 176 2.25 9.57 13.01
C PRO A 176 2.10 9.59 11.49
N ASN A 177 2.69 8.61 10.79
CA ASN A 177 2.56 8.42 9.35
C ASN A 177 2.33 6.94 9.04
N GLN A 178 1.07 6.56 8.89
CA GLN A 178 0.67 5.18 8.62
C GLN A 178 1.26 4.66 7.31
N LYS A 179 1.30 5.49 6.26
CA LYS A 179 1.82 5.11 4.93
C LYS A 179 3.30 4.74 4.98
N TYR A 180 4.11 5.53 5.68
CA TYR A 180 5.53 5.23 5.91
C TYR A 180 5.70 3.92 6.69
N THR A 181 4.97 3.77 7.80
CA THR A 181 5.07 2.60 8.67
C THR A 181 4.61 1.34 7.98
N PHE A 182 3.50 1.40 7.24
CA PHE A 182 3.00 0.27 6.46
C PHE A 182 3.97 -0.12 5.34
N ARG A 183 4.51 0.87 4.59
CA ARG A 183 5.56 0.62 3.58
C ARG A 183 6.78 -0.06 4.20
N THR A 184 7.25 0.43 5.34
CA THR A 184 8.40 -0.16 6.02
C THR A 184 8.12 -1.62 6.43
N TRP A 185 6.89 -1.90 6.87
CA TRP A 185 6.49 -3.28 7.16
C TRP A 185 6.43 -4.14 5.90
N LEU A 186 5.86 -3.65 4.79
CA LEU A 186 5.86 -4.38 3.51
C LEU A 186 7.29 -4.76 3.06
N LEU A 187 8.26 -3.85 3.23
CA LEU A 187 9.67 -4.16 2.94
C LEU A 187 10.23 -5.23 3.88
N ARG A 188 9.87 -5.21 5.17
CA ARG A 188 10.25 -6.25 6.15
C ARG A 188 9.58 -7.60 5.88
N LEU A 189 8.42 -7.61 5.25
CA LEU A 189 7.78 -8.82 4.73
C LEU A 189 8.51 -9.42 3.51
N GLY A 190 9.53 -8.74 2.99
CA GLY A 190 10.26 -9.18 1.80
C GLY A 190 9.71 -8.65 0.47
N LEU A 191 8.73 -7.75 0.48
CA LEU A 191 8.22 -7.14 -0.74
C LEU A 191 9.17 -6.03 -1.23
N ILE A 192 10.40 -6.43 -1.64
CA ILE A 192 11.48 -5.55 -2.07
C ILE A 192 11.68 -5.68 -3.59
N GLY A 193 12.28 -4.67 -4.23
CA GLY A 193 12.61 -4.69 -5.66
C GLY A 193 11.44 -4.35 -6.60
N GLU A 194 11.71 -4.41 -7.88
CA GLU A 194 10.77 -4.04 -8.95
C GLU A 194 9.61 -5.04 -9.07
N GLU A 195 9.86 -6.33 -8.83
CA GLU A 195 8.83 -7.37 -8.85
C GLU A 195 7.61 -7.02 -7.98
N PHE A 196 7.86 -6.44 -6.79
CA PHE A 196 6.81 -6.09 -5.84
C PHE A 196 6.41 -4.61 -5.85
N LYS A 197 6.94 -3.81 -6.78
CA LYS A 197 6.64 -2.38 -6.88
C LYS A 197 5.14 -2.11 -7.00
N ASN A 198 4.48 -2.79 -7.91
CA ASN A 198 3.03 -2.66 -8.11
C ASN A 198 2.23 -3.18 -6.90
N CYS A 199 2.69 -4.26 -6.25
CA CYS A 199 2.06 -4.74 -5.01
C CYS A 199 2.12 -3.67 -3.93
N ARG A 200 3.30 -3.06 -3.71
CA ARG A 200 3.42 -1.95 -2.76
C ARG A 200 2.56 -0.74 -3.16
N LYS A 201 2.52 -0.39 -4.44
CA LYS A 201 1.68 0.72 -4.95
C LYS A 201 0.21 0.48 -4.59
N HIS A 202 -0.34 -0.68 -4.89
CA HIS A 202 -1.74 -0.99 -4.60
C HIS A 202 -2.04 -1.04 -3.10
N LEU A 203 -1.16 -1.64 -2.29
CA LEU A 203 -1.36 -1.76 -0.84
C LEU A 203 -1.19 -0.42 -0.10
N LEU A 204 -0.53 0.57 -0.69
CA LEU A 204 -0.31 1.90 -0.12
C LEU A 204 -1.25 2.97 -0.68
N SER A 205 -2.07 2.64 -1.68
CA SER A 205 -2.86 3.63 -2.44
C SER A 205 -3.83 4.44 -1.58
N HIS A 206 -4.43 3.80 -0.57
CA HIS A 206 -5.46 4.40 0.27
C HIS A 206 -4.95 4.98 1.60
N LEU A 207 -3.66 4.80 1.90
CA LEU A 207 -3.08 5.37 3.12
C LEU A 207 -2.64 6.81 2.88
N GLU A 208 -2.96 7.68 3.82
CA GLU A 208 -2.51 9.07 3.83
C GLU A 208 -1.05 9.20 4.31
N GLY A 209 -0.40 10.28 3.91
CA GLY A 209 0.99 10.57 4.26
C GLY A 209 1.98 10.31 3.12
N ASN A 210 3.27 10.41 3.42
CA ASN A 210 4.33 10.15 2.46
C ASN A 210 5.09 8.86 2.80
N ILE A 211 5.80 8.32 1.81
CA ILE A 211 6.53 7.05 1.94
C ILE A 211 7.98 7.20 2.42
N ALA A 212 8.49 8.44 2.51
CA ALA A 212 9.91 8.71 2.77
C ALA A 212 10.20 9.09 4.22
N TRP A 213 9.23 9.70 4.91
CA TRP A 213 9.44 10.29 6.23
C TRP A 213 8.43 9.79 7.24
N LEU A 214 8.91 9.39 8.42
CA LEU A 214 8.04 8.97 9.53
C LEU A 214 7.29 10.19 10.11
N HIS A 215 8.00 11.30 10.25
CA HIS A 215 7.46 12.56 10.76
C HIS A 215 7.21 13.53 9.60
N PRO A 216 5.97 13.95 9.36
CA PRO A 216 5.63 14.86 8.24
C PRO A 216 6.38 16.20 8.27
N GLU A 217 6.70 16.71 9.46
CA GLU A 217 7.48 17.93 9.68
C GLU A 217 8.88 17.87 9.09
N ASP A 218 9.55 16.70 9.16
CA ASP A 218 10.87 16.51 8.58
C ASP A 218 10.84 16.64 7.05
N ALA A 219 9.76 16.20 6.42
CA ALA A 219 9.56 16.33 4.98
C ALA A 219 9.42 17.81 4.55
N ILE A 220 8.76 18.62 5.38
CA ILE A 220 8.58 20.06 5.15
C ILE A 220 9.93 20.76 5.31
N ALA A 221 10.62 20.51 6.41
CA ALA A 221 11.92 21.12 6.71
C ALA A 221 12.95 20.81 5.60
N GLN A 222 13.01 19.57 5.12
CA GLN A 222 13.91 19.22 4.01
C GLN A 222 13.53 19.92 2.70
N ARG A 223 12.23 20.03 2.40
CA ARG A 223 11.78 20.73 1.19
C ARG A 223 12.15 22.21 1.21
N GLU A 224 12.01 22.85 2.36
CA GLU A 224 12.40 24.24 2.56
C GLU A 224 13.92 24.41 2.43
N ARG A 225 14.72 23.52 3.03
CA ARG A 225 16.17 23.54 2.89
C ARG A 225 16.61 23.40 1.43
N LEU A 226 16.06 22.44 0.70
CA LEU A 226 16.37 22.25 -0.74
C LEU A 226 15.94 23.45 -1.59
N LYS A 227 14.84 24.11 -1.23
CA LYS A 227 14.40 25.34 -1.90
C LYS A 227 15.39 26.47 -1.67
N GLN A 228 15.86 26.67 -0.44
CA GLN A 228 16.86 27.68 -0.10
C GLN A 228 18.21 27.40 -0.79
N GLU A 229 18.67 26.15 -0.80
CA GLU A 229 19.89 25.73 -1.51
C GLU A 229 19.81 26.04 -3.02
N ARG A 230 18.66 25.77 -3.66
CA ARG A 230 18.43 26.12 -5.09
C ARG A 230 18.43 27.61 -5.34
N ILE A 231 17.86 28.41 -4.45
CA ILE A 231 17.85 29.88 -4.55
C ILE A 231 19.29 30.39 -4.41
N ALA A 232 20.03 29.92 -3.42
CA ALA A 232 21.44 30.32 -3.20
C ALA A 232 22.32 29.95 -4.41
N ALA A 233 22.18 28.73 -4.94
CA ALA A 233 22.91 28.32 -6.13
C ALA A 233 22.59 29.17 -7.37
N ARG A 234 21.31 29.57 -7.55
CA ARG A 234 20.92 30.47 -8.65
C ARG A 234 21.50 31.88 -8.48
N SER A 235 21.55 32.39 -7.26
CA SER A 235 22.15 33.70 -6.96
C SER A 235 23.64 33.70 -7.30
N GLN A 236 24.37 32.67 -6.85
CA GLN A 236 25.81 32.51 -7.15
C GLN A 236 26.08 32.40 -8.66
N GLN A 237 25.24 31.67 -9.41
CA GLN A 237 25.39 31.59 -10.88
C GLN A 237 25.10 32.93 -11.56
N ARG A 238 24.16 33.73 -11.05
CA ARG A 238 23.90 35.09 -11.57
C ARG A 238 25.06 36.04 -11.30
N GLU A 239 25.68 36.01 -10.12
CA GLU A 239 26.84 36.81 -9.77
C GLU A 239 28.06 36.46 -10.63
N GLN A 240 28.26 35.17 -10.94
CA GLN A 240 29.35 34.71 -11.82
C GLN A 240 29.12 35.01 -13.31
N GLN A 241 27.86 35.25 -13.71
CA GLN A 241 27.49 35.60 -15.09
C GLN A 241 27.19 37.09 -15.26
N ALA A 242 27.36 37.93 -14.26
CA ALA A 242 27.24 39.37 -14.39
C ALA A 242 28.34 39.88 -15.34
N PRO A 243 28.04 40.60 -16.43
CA PRO A 243 29.02 41.14 -17.31
C PRO A 243 29.92 42.11 -16.55
N CYS A 244 31.23 41.97 -16.68
CA CYS A 244 32.18 43.00 -16.26
C CYS A 244 31.78 44.31 -16.97
N GLU A 245 31.37 45.32 -16.22
CA GLU A 245 31.12 46.65 -16.82
C GLU A 245 32.35 47.09 -17.57
N PRO A 246 32.25 47.43 -18.88
CA PRO A 246 33.37 48.00 -19.58
C PRO A 246 33.67 49.37 -18.96
N ALA A 247 34.94 49.57 -18.59
CA ALA A 247 35.47 50.86 -18.10
C ALA A 247 35.03 51.96 -19.06
N VAL A 248 34.33 52.96 -18.49
CA VAL A 248 33.91 54.17 -19.20
C VAL A 248 35.18 54.91 -19.68
N VAL A 249 35.51 54.76 -20.95
CA VAL A 249 36.45 55.66 -21.61
C VAL A 249 35.67 56.92 -21.98
N ALA A 250 35.96 57.98 -21.27
CA ALA A 250 35.46 59.32 -21.59
C ALA A 250 35.98 59.74 -22.98
N VAL A 251 35.10 59.87 -23.94
CA VAL A 251 35.40 60.56 -25.23
C VAL A 251 34.39 61.69 -25.39
N CYS A 252 34.98 62.87 -25.63
CA CYS A 252 34.38 64.16 -25.77
C CYS A 252 33.31 64.26 -26.87
N ASP A 253 32.44 65.27 -26.67
CA ASP A 253 31.43 65.87 -27.51
C ASP A 253 31.65 65.83 -29.01
N VAL A 254 30.59 65.42 -29.74
CA VAL A 254 30.20 66.04 -31.01
C VAL A 254 28.67 66.05 -31.08
N GLN A 255 28.12 67.23 -31.14
CA GLN A 255 26.73 67.54 -31.48
C GLN A 255 26.45 67.15 -32.94
N GLU A 256 25.31 66.56 -33.22
CA GLU A 256 24.48 66.94 -34.38
C GLU A 256 23.16 66.14 -34.40
N GLU A 257 22.14 66.92 -34.30
CA GLU A 257 20.91 67.06 -35.12
C GLU A 257 19.83 65.97 -35.10
N VAL A 258 18.74 66.53 -34.73
CA VAL A 258 17.32 66.11 -34.74
C VAL A 258 16.88 65.57 -36.11
N ARG A 259 16.18 64.48 -36.12
CA ARG A 259 15.05 64.21 -37.03
C ARG A 259 13.97 63.36 -36.34
N GLU A 260 12.82 63.99 -36.17
CA GLU A 260 11.54 63.35 -35.85
C GLU A 260 10.99 62.56 -37.00
N THR A 261 10.29 61.47 -36.73
CA THR A 261 8.86 61.16 -36.93
C THR A 261 8.61 59.68 -37.12
N PRO A 262 7.37 59.18 -37.14
CA PRO A 262 6.44 58.99 -36.04
C PRO A 262 5.90 57.52 -35.90
N HIS A 263 5.17 57.35 -34.80
CA HIS A 263 4.09 56.36 -34.54
C HIS A 263 3.83 55.19 -35.51
N GLU A 264 3.83 54.01 -34.97
CA GLU A 264 2.68 53.13 -35.19
C GLU A 264 2.45 52.16 -33.98
N ASN A 265 1.21 52.19 -33.57
CA ASN A 265 0.53 51.32 -32.64
C ASN A 265 0.46 49.90 -33.22
N LEU A 266 0.64 48.83 -32.41
CA LEU A 266 -0.12 47.62 -32.60
C LEU A 266 -0.25 46.87 -31.26
N GLN A 267 -1.50 46.71 -30.94
CA GLN A 267 -2.08 45.94 -29.85
C GLN A 267 -1.80 44.40 -30.01
N GLY A 268 -1.66 43.74 -28.87
CA GLY A 268 -2.38 42.51 -28.54
C GLY A 268 -1.86 41.23 -29.24
N VAL A 269 -1.41 40.29 -28.41
CA VAL A 269 -1.89 38.92 -28.50
C VAL A 269 -1.67 38.25 -27.14
N VAL A 270 -2.76 37.83 -26.57
CA VAL A 270 -2.87 36.83 -25.50
C VAL A 270 -2.75 35.46 -26.17
N SER A 271 -1.98 34.53 -25.66
CA SER A 271 -2.15 33.12 -25.92
C SER A 271 -1.48 32.33 -24.79
N ASP A 272 -2.25 31.69 -24.06
CA ASP A 272 -2.66 30.28 -24.10
C ASP A 272 -1.72 29.38 -23.30
N CYS A 273 -2.29 28.92 -22.18
CA CYS A 273 -1.81 27.81 -21.38
C CYS A 273 -1.95 26.51 -22.20
N GLU A 274 -0.89 25.81 -22.45
CA GLU A 274 -0.93 24.44 -22.98
C GLU A 274 -1.03 23.46 -21.82
N GLU A 275 -2.13 22.71 -21.83
CA GLU A 275 -2.34 21.46 -21.11
C GLU A 275 -1.37 20.40 -21.59
N PHE A 276 -0.68 19.76 -20.66
CA PHE A 276 0.15 18.59 -20.95
C PHE A 276 -0.72 17.33 -20.91
N ASP A 277 -0.95 16.77 -22.08
CA ASP A 277 -1.60 15.46 -22.29
C ASP A 277 -0.56 14.34 -22.08
N GLU A 278 -0.80 13.49 -21.07
CA GLU A 278 -0.03 12.26 -20.86
C GLU A 278 -0.67 11.09 -21.61
N SER A 279 -0.25 10.87 -22.85
CA SER A 279 -0.48 9.61 -23.57
C SER A 279 0.79 9.18 -24.29
N GLU A 280 1.61 8.37 -23.65
CA GLU A 280 2.58 7.51 -24.36
C GLU A 280 2.36 6.04 -24.00
N GLU A 281 1.62 5.37 -24.88
CA GLU A 281 1.70 3.94 -25.10
C GLU A 281 3.08 3.58 -25.66
N MET A 282 3.85 2.78 -24.95
CA MET A 282 4.99 2.08 -25.57
C MET A 282 4.60 0.63 -25.86
N SER A 283 4.32 0.39 -27.13
CA SER A 283 4.39 -0.88 -27.81
C SER A 283 5.79 -1.48 -27.67
N MET A 284 5.89 -2.70 -27.17
CA MET A 284 7.07 -3.54 -27.35
C MET A 284 6.66 -4.93 -27.79
N THR A 285 6.92 -5.19 -29.05
CA THR A 285 6.99 -6.49 -29.73
C THR A 285 8.26 -7.23 -29.28
N MET A 286 8.10 -8.43 -28.82
CA MET A 286 8.77 -9.71 -29.02
C MET A 286 8.62 -10.62 -27.80
#